data_af4896351758ee4978eeb2a2288fc777
#
_entry.id   af4896351758ee4978eeb2a2288fc777
#
_cell.length_a   1.000
_cell.length_b   1.000
_cell.length_c   1.000
_cell.angle_alpha   90.00
_cell.angle_beta   90.00
_cell.angle_gamma   90.00
#
_symmetry.space_group_name_H-M   'P 1'
#
loop_
_entity.id
_entity.type
_entity.pdbx_description
1 polymer ?
#
loop_
_entity_poly.entity_id
_entity_poly.type
_entity_poly.pdbx_seq_one_letter_code
_entity_poly.pdbx_strand_id
1 'polypeptide(L)' 'MANILVCDDDKDIVEAIGIYLEQEGYTVIKAYDGVEAINVLRSQPVDLLIIDIMMPKLDGIRATLKIREENPLPIIIL' A
#
# COMPACT_ATOMS: atom_id res chain seq x y z
N MET A 1 17.16 -0.47 3.31
CA MET A 1 16.08 0.49 3.52
C MET A 1 14.74 -0.19 3.40
N ALA A 2 13.76 0.25 4.16
CA ALA A 2 12.44 -0.38 4.11
C ALA A 2 11.70 0.03 2.83
N ASN A 3 10.98 -0.93 2.27
CA ASN A 3 10.10 -0.73 1.13
C ASN A 3 8.67 -0.56 1.66
N ILE A 4 8.05 0.58 1.35
CA ILE A 4 6.70 0.89 1.81
C ILE A 4 5.78 0.98 0.61
N LEU A 5 4.69 0.20 0.65
CA LEU A 5 3.64 0.27 -0.36
C LEU A 5 2.56 1.22 0.14
N VAL A 6 2.26 2.25 -0.65
CA VAL A 6 1.18 3.21 -0.36
C VAL A 6 0.06 2.98 -1.36
N CYS A 7 -1.13 2.69 -0.85
CA CYS A 7 -2.29 2.34 -1.67
C CYS A 7 -3.48 3.23 -1.34
N ASP A 8 -3.91 4.04 -2.29
CA ASP A 8 -5.07 4.92 -2.18
C ASP A 8 -5.53 5.24 -3.61
N ASP A 9 -6.84 5.38 -3.83
CA ASP A 9 -7.35 5.75 -5.15
C ASP A 9 -7.16 7.23 -5.47
N ASP A 10 -6.86 8.05 -4.47
CA ASP A 10 -6.51 9.46 -4.65
C ASP A 10 -5.01 9.58 -4.94
N LYS A 11 -4.66 9.86 -6.19
CA LYS A 11 -3.27 9.97 -6.63
C LYS A 11 -2.51 11.08 -5.91
N ASP A 12 -3.17 12.17 -5.55
CA ASP A 12 -2.52 13.27 -4.85
C ASP A 12 -2.11 12.86 -3.44
N ILE A 13 -2.94 12.07 -2.77
CA ILE A 13 -2.61 11.54 -1.44
C ILE A 13 -1.41 10.59 -1.54
N VAL A 14 -1.42 9.68 -2.51
CA VAL A 14 -0.31 8.74 -2.72
C VAL A 14 0.99 9.51 -2.98
N GLU A 15 0.95 10.53 -3.84
CA GLU A 15 2.12 11.36 -4.13
C GLU A 15 2.62 12.08 -2.89
N ALA A 16 1.72 12.71 -2.13
CA ALA A 16 2.11 13.45 -0.93
C ALA A 16 2.78 12.56 0.12
N ILE A 17 2.17 11.42 0.39
CA ILE A 17 2.73 10.44 1.34
C ILE A 17 4.07 9.91 0.81
N GLY A 18 4.14 9.61 -0.48
CA GLY A 18 5.36 9.12 -1.11
C GLY A 18 6.51 10.09 -0.99
N ILE A 19 6.28 11.37 -1.26
CA ILE A 19 7.32 12.41 -1.15
C ILE A 19 7.84 12.48 0.28
N TYR A 20 6.94 12.50 1.26
CA TYR A 20 7.32 12.56 2.67
C TYR A 20 8.19 11.36 3.07
N LEU A 21 7.75 10.16 2.71
CA LEU A 21 8.47 8.93 3.07
C LEU A 21 9.82 8.83 2.37
N GLU A 22 9.91 9.26 1.11
CA GLU A 22 11.18 9.28 0.38
C GLU A 22 12.16 10.25 1.01
N GLN A 23 11.71 11.38 1.51
CA GLN A 23 12.55 12.32 2.24
C GLN A 23 13.11 11.71 3.53
N GLU A 24 12.39 10.77 4.12
CA GLU A 24 12.82 10.08 5.33
C GLU A 24 13.68 8.85 5.02
N GLY A 25 14.01 8.62 3.76
CA GLY A 25 14.94 7.57 3.35
C GLY A 25 14.29 6.23 3.00
N TYR A 26 12.97 6.16 2.91
CA TYR A 26 12.28 4.93 2.53
C TYR A 26 12.14 4.81 1.01
N THR A 27 12.07 3.57 0.53
CA THR A 27 11.69 3.29 -0.86
C THR A 27 10.18 3.15 -0.91
N VAL A 28 9.52 3.90 -1.80
CA VAL A 28 8.07 3.94 -1.90
C VAL A 28 7.60 3.26 -3.18
N ILE A 29 6.64 2.36 -3.04
CA ILE A 29 5.95 1.71 -4.15
C ILE A 29 4.50 2.19 -4.08
N LYS A 30 3.90 2.49 -5.22
CA LYS A 30 2.57 3.11 -5.29
C LYS A 30 1.57 2.16 -5.92
N ALA A 31 0.36 2.13 -5.36
CA ALA A 31 -0.77 1.41 -5.92
C ALA A 31 -2.02 2.27 -5.76
N TYR A 32 -2.96 2.14 -6.69
CA TYR A 32 -4.12 3.01 -6.74
C TYR A 32 -5.44 2.27 -6.54
N ASP A 33 -5.37 0.96 -6.35
CA ASP A 33 -6.51 0.15 -5.93
C ASP A 33 -6.02 -1.14 -5.26
N GLY A 34 -6.96 -1.89 -4.69
CA GLY A 34 -6.61 -3.11 -3.94
C GLY A 34 -6.02 -4.21 -4.81
N VAL A 35 -6.43 -4.30 -6.06
CA VAL A 35 -5.88 -5.30 -6.99
C VAL A 35 -4.42 -5.00 -7.29
N GLU A 36 -4.09 -3.75 -7.56
CA GLU A 36 -2.70 -3.33 -7.76
C GLU A 36 -1.85 -3.62 -6.53
N ALA A 37 -2.37 -3.31 -5.33
CA ALA A 37 -1.66 -3.55 -4.09
C ALA A 37 -1.33 -5.04 -3.91
N ILE A 38 -2.31 -5.91 -4.15
CA ILE A 38 -2.11 -7.36 -4.04
C ILE A 38 -1.05 -7.83 -5.05
N ASN A 39 -1.12 -7.35 -6.27
CA ASN A 39 -0.15 -7.72 -7.31
C ASN A 39 1.27 -7.28 -6.95
N VAL A 40 1.43 -6.09 -6.40
CA VAL A 40 2.74 -5.61 -5.94
C VAL A 40 3.27 -6.51 -4.83
N LEU A 41 2.44 -6.85 -3.85
CA LEU A 41 2.85 -7.67 -2.71
C LEU A 41 3.27 -9.08 -3.13
N ARG A 42 2.70 -9.59 -4.22
CA ARG A 42 3.07 -10.91 -4.77
C ARG A 42 4.33 -10.87 -5.61
N SER A 43 4.71 -9.72 -6.14
CA SER A 43 5.78 -9.61 -7.13
C SER A 43 7.07 -9.01 -6.61
N GLN A 44 7.04 -8.32 -5.47
CA GLN A 44 8.24 -7.68 -4.92
C GLN A 44 8.17 -7.57 -3.40
N PRO A 45 9.33 -7.45 -2.72
CA PRO A 45 9.36 -7.37 -1.26
C PRO A 45 8.81 -6.03 -0.78
N VAL A 46 7.93 -6.10 0.23
CA VAL A 46 7.34 -4.92 0.88
C VAL A 46 7.40 -5.14 2.39
N ASP A 47 7.84 -4.12 3.12
CA ASP A 47 8.01 -4.19 4.57
C ASP A 47 6.84 -3.60 5.35
N LEU A 48 6.10 -2.67 4.72
CA LEU A 48 4.96 -1.99 5.35
C LEU A 48 3.95 -1.61 4.28
N LEU A 49 2.68 -1.80 4.56
CA LEU A 49 1.58 -1.34 3.70
C LEU A 49 0.82 -0.22 4.39
N ILE A 50 0.61 0.88 3.68
CA ILE A 50 -0.30 1.97 4.07
C ILE A 50 -1.46 1.94 3.08
N ILE A 51 -2.68 1.71 3.56
CA ILE A 51 -3.82 1.50 2.68
C ILE A 51 -5.06 2.27 3.14
N ASP A 52 -5.78 2.89 2.20
CA ASP A 52 -7.08 3.50 2.43
C ASP A 52 -8.16 2.40 2.40
N ILE A 53 -9.09 2.43 3.34
CA ILE A 53 -10.18 1.45 3.40
C ILE A 53 -11.32 1.75 2.43
N MET A 54 -11.41 2.98 1.94
CA MET A 54 -12.50 3.44 1.07
C MET A 54 -12.02 3.54 -0.38
N MET A 55 -11.90 2.39 -1.05
CA MET A 55 -11.45 2.35 -2.44
C MET A 55 -12.47 1.64 -3.33
N PRO A 56 -12.56 2.04 -4.62
CA PRO A 56 -13.39 1.31 -5.59
C PRO A 56 -12.79 -0.05 -5.93
N LYS A 57 -13.52 -0.88 -6.63
CA LYS A 57 -13.19 -2.24 -7.08
C LYS A 57 -13.05 -3.18 -5.90
N LEU A 58 -11.89 -3.29 -5.30
CA LEU A 58 -11.65 -4.05 -4.09
C LEU A 58 -11.35 -3.05 -2.98
N ASP A 59 -12.27 -2.89 -2.03
CA ASP A 59 -12.11 -1.92 -0.96
C ASP A 59 -10.98 -2.31 0.00
N GLY A 60 -10.52 -1.33 0.80
CA GLY A 60 -9.37 -1.52 1.67
C GLY A 60 -9.55 -2.62 2.70
N ILE A 61 -10.77 -2.85 3.19
CA ILE A 61 -11.04 -3.92 4.16
C ILE A 61 -10.85 -5.29 3.51
N ARG A 62 -11.45 -5.48 2.34
CA ARG A 62 -11.32 -6.76 1.60
C ARG A 62 -9.89 -7.00 1.16
N ALA A 63 -9.22 -5.95 0.66
CA ALA A 63 -7.81 -6.03 0.28
C ALA A 63 -6.95 -6.43 1.48
N THR A 64 -7.18 -5.83 2.64
CA THR A 64 -6.45 -6.14 3.87
C THR A 64 -6.63 -7.60 4.27
N LEU A 65 -7.87 -8.10 4.23
CA LEU A 65 -8.14 -9.50 4.56
C LEU A 65 -7.43 -10.46 3.61
N LYS A 66 -7.48 -10.17 2.32
CA LYS A 66 -6.81 -10.98 1.32
C LYS A 66 -5.29 -10.98 1.49
N ILE A 67 -4.73 -9.82 1.75
CA ILE A 67 -3.30 -9.66 1.98
C ILE A 67 -2.87 -10.46 3.22
N ARG A 68 -3.64 -10.44 4.30
CA ARG A 68 -3.33 -11.17 5.53
C ARG A 68 -3.28 -12.68 5.33
N GLU A 69 -4.02 -13.21 4.37
CA GLU A 69 -3.95 -14.64 4.05
C GLU A 69 -2.59 -15.03 3.48
N GLU A 70 -1.90 -14.09 2.85
CA GLU A 70 -0.68 -14.36 2.09
C GLU A 70 0.58 -13.76 2.69
N ASN A 71 0.46 -12.70 3.50
CA ASN A 71 1.62 -11.93 3.92
C ASN A 71 1.40 -11.32 5.32
N PRO A 72 2.30 -11.61 6.28
CA PRO A 72 2.15 -11.12 7.65
C PRO A 72 2.71 -9.72 7.89
N LEU A 73 2.97 -8.93 6.86
CA LEU A 73 3.56 -7.60 7.00
C LEU A 73 2.68 -6.66 7.83
N PRO A 74 3.28 -5.64 8.50
CA PRO A 74 2.50 -4.59 9.18
C PRO A 74 1.65 -3.79 8.18
N ILE A 75 0.43 -3.44 8.57
CA ILE A 75 -0.50 -2.66 7.77
C ILE A 75 -1.00 -1.47 8.58
N ILE A 76 -0.91 -0.28 8.00
CA ILE A 76 -1.50 0.94 8.55
C ILE A 76 -2.70 1.28 7.68
N ILE A 77 -3.87 1.42 8.32
CA ILE A 77 -5.11 1.77 7.63
C ILE A 77 -5.36 3.27 7.82
N LEU A 78 -5.62 3.95 6.73
CA LEU A 78 -5.95 5.38 6.74
C LEU A 78 -7.43 5.62 6.99
#